data_603453739a0eff809a942b8c4d9a37a5
#
_entry.id   603453739a0eff809a942b8c4d9a37a5
#
_cell.length_a   1.000
_cell.length_b   1.000
_cell.length_c   1.000
_cell.angle_alpha   90.00
_cell.angle_beta   90.00
_cell.angle_gamma   90.00
#
_symmetry.space_group_name_H-M   'P 1'
#
loop_
_entity.id
_entity.type
_entity.pdbx_description
1 polymer ?
#
loop_
_entity_poly.entity_id
_entity_poly.type
_entity_poly.pdbx_seq_one_letter_code
_entity_poly.pdbx_strand_id
1 'polypeptide(L)'
;MKRRMLAVLFALGLCALLCVTAAAVSPQSAAEDLAALDVFRGTDAGFELDRAPTRSEAAVMLVRLYGAEEDALARYAAGETGHPFEDGNTWAAPYLAWLYDAGLVKGMSETQYGANLPCKARDYALFLLRALGYQDGYDFDWAQTEAFAEEKDIYSAALFGGTFTRGDLALMTWFALQAQTVQGDTLLAALTDAGAVDAEAAKTLGDTFKKSPVRLSDGEVTLDAAAWRAAVNEMTVTVTFENGRETLDAEALTALTEPDGGRVRLREDTLDALVERWQTQYGTYDTPFRFNSYVRGPVEIEFYKCDYLIDVPTVKKQLAQAILAMEPAEITAALTCYYYGQPFSLGQTYVEVDMDSQQLTFYKNGTLIVTTPIVTGMVTSHRTPVGLYYSHNKQTNCTLTGPDYEVFVKYWVSVIGDSIGLHDASWRSVFGGDQYIFNGSHGCVNIPEAAMVKIFNNIDDGTPVLLYGKNVWYEPKR
;
A
#
# COMPACT_ATOMS: atom_id res chain seq x y z
N MET A 1 -57.64 8.91 -43.00
CA MET A 1 -58.09 8.69 -41.62
C MET A 1 -56.87 8.51 -40.71
N LYS A 2 -56.51 9.56 -40.00
CA LYS A 2 -55.32 9.60 -39.13
C LYS A 2 -55.75 9.25 -37.70
N ARG A 3 -55.29 8.15 -37.12
CA ARG A 3 -55.42 7.86 -35.71
C ARG A 3 -54.21 8.42 -34.96
N ARG A 4 -54.44 9.40 -34.13
CA ARG A 4 -53.51 9.93 -33.16
C ARG A 4 -53.48 8.97 -31.96
N MET A 5 -52.30 8.34 -31.67
CA MET A 5 -52.06 7.69 -30.40
C MET A 5 -51.56 8.72 -29.38
N LEU A 6 -52.32 8.86 -28.32
CA LEU A 6 -52.01 9.69 -27.18
C LEU A 6 -51.07 8.88 -26.27
N ALA A 7 -49.81 9.30 -26.14
CA ALA A 7 -48.89 8.73 -25.15
C ALA A 7 -49.12 9.45 -23.82
N VAL A 8 -49.65 8.73 -22.85
CA VAL A 8 -49.74 9.16 -21.45
C VAL A 8 -48.42 8.90 -20.77
N LEU A 9 -47.63 9.94 -20.56
CA LEU A 9 -46.46 9.92 -19.70
C LEU A 9 -46.92 9.90 -18.23
N PHE A 10 -46.83 8.75 -17.60
CA PHE A 10 -46.88 8.63 -16.14
C PHE A 10 -45.55 9.16 -15.58
N ALA A 11 -45.53 10.40 -15.15
CA ALA A 11 -44.47 10.92 -14.29
C ALA A 11 -44.72 10.39 -12.88
N LEU A 12 -44.09 9.28 -12.52
CA LEU A 12 -43.91 8.89 -11.13
C LEU A 12 -42.89 9.83 -10.52
N GLY A 13 -43.40 10.89 -9.88
CA GLY A 13 -42.62 11.70 -8.96
C GLY A 13 -42.22 10.87 -7.76
N LEU A 14 -41.03 10.30 -7.81
CA LEU A 14 -40.33 9.78 -6.63
C LEU A 14 -39.89 11.01 -5.84
N CYS A 15 -40.73 11.50 -4.93
CA CYS A 15 -40.28 12.37 -3.84
C CYS A 15 -39.37 11.51 -2.96
N ALA A 16 -38.11 11.41 -3.32
CA ALA A 16 -37.08 11.05 -2.37
C ALA A 16 -37.09 12.18 -1.32
N LEU A 17 -37.66 11.88 -0.16
CA LEU A 17 -37.41 12.64 1.05
C LEU A 17 -35.91 12.47 1.31
N LEU A 18 -35.10 13.38 0.77
CA LEU A 18 -33.73 13.56 1.21
C LEU A 18 -33.82 14.03 2.66
N CYS A 19 -33.90 13.06 3.60
CA CYS A 19 -33.31 13.31 4.89
C CYS A 19 -31.85 13.65 4.60
N VAL A 20 -31.53 14.94 4.64
CA VAL A 20 -30.16 15.39 4.71
C VAL A 20 -29.69 15.00 6.12
N THR A 21 -29.38 13.71 6.29
CA THR A 21 -28.53 13.28 7.39
C THR A 21 -27.21 14.01 7.19
N ALA A 22 -26.74 14.70 8.22
CA ALA A 22 -25.42 15.30 8.19
C ALA A 22 -24.44 14.22 7.73
N ALA A 23 -23.77 14.43 6.60
CA ALA A 23 -22.93 13.40 5.99
C ALA A 23 -21.78 13.08 6.95
N ALA A 24 -21.72 11.82 7.37
CA ALA A 24 -20.56 11.25 8.01
C ALA A 24 -19.40 11.23 7.01
N VAL A 25 -18.16 11.20 7.49
CA VAL A 25 -17.00 11.13 6.61
C VAL A 25 -16.56 9.67 6.42
N SER A 26 -16.29 9.32 5.17
CA SER A 26 -15.67 8.06 4.77
C SER A 26 -14.40 8.36 3.97
N PRO A 27 -13.49 7.37 3.77
CA PRO A 27 -12.38 7.54 2.83
C PRO A 27 -12.81 7.99 1.43
N GLN A 28 -13.97 7.52 0.96
CA GLN A 28 -14.54 7.91 -0.34
C GLN A 28 -14.98 9.38 -0.35
N SER A 29 -15.81 9.79 0.63
CA SER A 29 -16.27 11.18 0.69
C SER A 29 -15.13 12.17 0.94
N ALA A 30 -14.13 11.79 1.76
CA ALA A 30 -12.93 12.59 1.95
C ALA A 30 -12.13 12.77 0.64
N ALA A 31 -12.00 11.71 -0.16
CA ALA A 31 -11.34 11.78 -1.46
C ALA A 31 -12.10 12.69 -2.46
N GLU A 32 -13.44 12.63 -2.45
CA GLU A 32 -14.29 13.48 -3.27
C GLU A 32 -14.19 14.97 -2.86
N ASP A 33 -14.20 15.25 -1.56
CA ASP A 33 -14.01 16.60 -1.01
C ASP A 33 -12.63 17.18 -1.41
N LEU A 34 -11.57 16.37 -1.31
CA LEU A 34 -10.23 16.79 -1.69
C LEU A 34 -10.04 16.88 -3.21
N ALA A 35 -10.80 16.12 -3.99
CA ALA A 35 -10.82 16.25 -5.44
C ALA A 35 -11.49 17.55 -5.88
N ALA A 36 -12.52 18.00 -5.16
CA ALA A 36 -13.15 19.30 -5.38
C ALA A 36 -12.20 20.49 -5.11
N LEU A 37 -11.19 20.29 -4.24
CA LEU A 37 -10.09 21.25 -4.00
C LEU A 37 -8.90 21.08 -4.96
N ASP A 38 -8.96 20.12 -5.89
CA ASP A 38 -7.85 19.72 -6.78
C ASP A 38 -6.59 19.21 -6.05
N VAL A 39 -6.74 18.79 -4.80
CA VAL A 39 -5.64 18.26 -3.95
C VAL A 39 -5.44 16.77 -4.19
N PHE A 40 -6.52 15.98 -4.28
CA PHE A 40 -6.47 14.54 -4.48
C PHE A 40 -7.04 14.17 -5.85
N ARG A 41 -6.24 13.55 -6.70
CA ARG A 41 -6.69 13.08 -8.02
C ARG A 41 -6.65 11.57 -8.11
N GLY A 42 -7.65 11.00 -8.76
CA GLY A 42 -7.68 9.58 -9.12
C GLY A 42 -6.69 9.23 -10.24
N THR A 43 -6.68 7.96 -10.57
CA THR A 43 -6.08 7.38 -11.77
C THR A 43 -7.16 7.06 -12.79
N ASP A 44 -6.80 6.46 -13.94
CA ASP A 44 -7.78 5.93 -14.89
C ASP A 44 -8.69 4.85 -14.27
N ALA A 45 -8.27 4.24 -13.16
CA ALA A 45 -9.04 3.25 -12.39
C ALA A 45 -9.84 3.87 -11.23
N GLY A 46 -9.92 5.21 -11.10
CA GLY A 46 -10.57 5.93 -10.01
C GLY A 46 -9.62 6.27 -8.87
N PHE A 47 -10.13 6.40 -7.64
CA PHE A 47 -9.31 6.81 -6.50
C PHE A 47 -8.40 5.69 -5.95
N GLU A 48 -8.71 4.41 -6.21
CA GLU A 48 -7.95 3.23 -5.73
C GLU A 48 -7.71 3.27 -4.21
N LEU A 49 -8.76 3.52 -3.43
CA LEU A 49 -8.67 3.86 -2.01
C LEU A 49 -8.09 2.74 -1.14
N ASP A 50 -8.24 1.48 -1.55
CA ASP A 50 -7.77 0.31 -0.78
C ASP A 50 -6.29 0.00 -0.99
N ARG A 51 -5.65 0.63 -1.98
CA ARG A 51 -4.24 0.42 -2.30
C ARG A 51 -3.34 1.28 -1.40
N ALA A 52 -2.21 0.72 -0.97
CA ALA A 52 -1.17 1.50 -0.30
C ALA A 52 -0.63 2.60 -1.25
N PRO A 53 -0.55 3.87 -0.82
CA PRO A 53 0.10 4.92 -1.59
C PRO A 53 1.61 4.74 -1.58
N THR A 54 2.28 5.08 -2.67
CA THR A 54 3.72 5.23 -2.66
C THR A 54 4.13 6.54 -1.97
N ARG A 55 5.37 6.63 -1.51
CA ARG A 55 5.92 7.88 -0.96
C ARG A 55 5.91 9.01 -2.01
N SER A 56 6.09 8.69 -3.29
CA SER A 56 5.97 9.65 -4.39
C SER A 56 4.52 10.20 -4.54
N GLU A 57 3.51 9.34 -4.43
CA GLU A 57 2.11 9.77 -4.50
C GLU A 57 1.75 10.69 -3.32
N ALA A 58 2.22 10.37 -2.11
CA ALA A 58 2.06 11.22 -0.95
C ALA A 58 2.75 12.60 -1.12
N ALA A 59 3.94 12.62 -1.70
CA ALA A 59 4.66 13.85 -2.01
C ALA A 59 3.91 14.73 -3.02
N VAL A 60 3.39 14.15 -4.09
CA VAL A 60 2.58 14.87 -5.09
C VAL A 60 1.34 15.49 -4.46
N MET A 61 0.65 14.74 -3.61
CA MET A 61 -0.52 15.28 -2.93
C MET A 61 -0.18 16.45 -2.02
N LEU A 62 0.98 16.39 -1.33
CA LEU A 62 1.46 17.49 -0.49
C LEU A 62 1.73 18.75 -1.35
N VAL A 63 2.39 18.63 -2.50
CA VAL A 63 2.63 19.79 -3.40
C VAL A 63 1.32 20.40 -3.89
N ARG A 64 0.33 19.57 -4.21
CA ARG A 64 -1.00 20.04 -4.60
C ARG A 64 -1.73 20.73 -3.44
N LEU A 65 -1.59 20.21 -2.22
CA LEU A 65 -2.13 20.86 -1.03
C LEU A 65 -1.60 22.29 -0.86
N TYR A 66 -0.34 22.53 -1.22
CA TYR A 66 0.25 23.89 -1.25
C TYR A 66 -0.12 24.71 -2.49
N GLY A 67 -0.92 24.19 -3.43
CA GLY A 67 -1.24 24.83 -4.70
C GLY A 67 -0.01 25.05 -5.61
N ALA A 68 1.05 24.29 -5.42
CA ALA A 68 2.36 24.53 -6.00
C ALA A 68 2.70 23.63 -7.20
N GLU A 69 1.73 22.89 -7.76
CA GLU A 69 2.00 21.92 -8.84
C GLU A 69 2.58 22.59 -10.09
N GLU A 70 2.00 23.69 -10.53
CA GLU A 70 2.47 24.43 -11.72
C GLU A 70 3.88 25.01 -11.49
N ASP A 71 4.14 25.58 -10.31
CA ASP A 71 5.46 26.12 -9.94
C ASP A 71 6.52 25.00 -9.88
N ALA A 72 6.19 23.86 -9.27
CA ALA A 72 7.08 22.71 -9.19
C ALA A 72 7.50 22.19 -10.57
N LEU A 73 6.53 22.05 -11.49
CA LEU A 73 6.77 21.60 -12.85
C LEU A 73 7.61 22.63 -13.64
N ALA A 74 7.28 23.92 -13.54
CA ALA A 74 7.95 24.99 -14.26
C ALA A 74 9.41 25.17 -13.81
N ARG A 75 9.65 25.26 -12.50
CA ARG A 75 11.01 25.44 -11.94
C ARG A 75 11.92 24.24 -12.20
N TYR A 76 11.37 23.03 -12.11
CA TYR A 76 12.12 21.82 -12.44
C TYR A 76 12.49 21.78 -13.93
N ALA A 77 11.57 22.09 -14.83
CA ALA A 77 11.82 22.15 -16.26
C ALA A 77 12.85 23.24 -16.64
N ALA A 78 12.90 24.36 -15.89
CA ALA A 78 13.90 25.41 -16.04
C ALA A 78 15.27 25.06 -15.42
N GLY A 79 15.38 23.97 -14.68
CA GLY A 79 16.59 23.57 -13.94
C GLY A 79 16.88 24.43 -12.71
N GLU A 80 15.86 25.09 -12.17
CA GLU A 80 15.96 25.98 -11.00
C GLU A 80 15.86 25.22 -9.68
N THR A 81 15.25 24.02 -9.70
CA THR A 81 15.13 23.12 -8.54
C THR A 81 15.64 21.73 -8.86
N GLY A 82 16.08 21.01 -7.83
CA GLY A 82 16.55 19.64 -7.93
C GLY A 82 16.52 18.94 -6.56
N HIS A 83 16.83 17.68 -6.55
CA HIS A 83 16.97 16.89 -5.33
C HIS A 83 18.13 15.90 -5.45
N PRO A 84 18.73 15.44 -4.33
CA PRO A 84 19.85 14.51 -4.33
C PRO A 84 19.46 13.03 -4.50
N PHE A 85 18.15 12.71 -4.53
CA PHE A 85 17.66 11.33 -4.44
C PHE A 85 17.82 10.60 -5.78
N GLU A 86 18.65 9.56 -5.80
CA GLU A 86 18.91 8.73 -6.99
C GLU A 86 17.66 7.97 -7.44
N ASP A 87 16.86 7.45 -6.49
CA ASP A 87 15.61 6.75 -6.74
C ASP A 87 14.40 7.70 -6.96
N GLY A 88 14.59 9.00 -6.78
CA GLY A 88 13.61 10.05 -7.00
C GLY A 88 13.50 10.53 -8.46
N ASN A 89 14.41 10.11 -9.35
CA ASN A 89 14.43 10.47 -10.77
C ASN A 89 13.34 9.71 -11.57
N THR A 90 12.09 9.95 -11.21
CA THR A 90 10.88 9.34 -11.74
C THR A 90 9.94 10.44 -12.24
N TRP A 91 8.70 10.06 -12.58
CA TRP A 91 7.62 11.02 -12.89
C TRP A 91 7.37 12.04 -11.76
N ALA A 92 7.72 11.71 -10.51
CA ALA A 92 7.55 12.56 -9.34
C ALA A 92 8.73 13.53 -9.09
N ALA A 93 9.81 13.48 -9.90
CA ALA A 93 11.01 14.30 -9.69
C ALA A 93 10.75 15.80 -9.51
N PRO A 94 9.85 16.47 -10.30
CA PRO A 94 9.54 17.88 -10.11
C PRO A 94 8.96 18.19 -8.72
N TYR A 95 8.08 17.32 -8.24
CA TYR A 95 7.44 17.47 -6.94
C TYR A 95 8.42 17.24 -5.79
N LEU A 96 9.28 16.23 -5.91
CA LEU A 96 10.33 15.97 -4.92
C LEU A 96 11.36 17.12 -4.87
N ALA A 97 11.70 17.69 -6.01
CA ALA A 97 12.62 18.82 -6.09
C ALA A 97 12.03 20.06 -5.37
N TRP A 98 10.76 20.35 -5.60
CA TRP A 98 10.07 21.45 -4.94
C TRP A 98 9.99 21.26 -3.42
N LEU A 99 9.59 20.06 -2.96
CA LEU A 99 9.50 19.74 -1.55
C LEU A 99 10.85 19.76 -0.84
N TYR A 100 11.90 19.31 -1.53
CA TYR A 100 13.26 19.33 -0.99
C TYR A 100 13.78 20.77 -0.85
N ASP A 101 13.59 21.61 -1.87
CA ASP A 101 13.93 23.04 -1.86
C ASP A 101 13.17 23.80 -0.74
N ALA A 102 11.89 23.46 -0.53
CA ALA A 102 11.08 24.00 0.55
C ALA A 102 11.41 23.43 1.96
N GLY A 103 12.31 22.45 2.07
CA GLY A 103 12.67 21.80 3.34
C GLY A 103 11.59 20.88 3.92
N LEU A 104 10.59 20.52 3.12
CA LEU A 104 9.44 19.70 3.55
C LEU A 104 9.72 18.20 3.52
N VAL A 105 10.73 17.76 2.76
CA VAL A 105 11.17 16.36 2.71
C VAL A 105 12.68 16.28 2.91
N LYS A 106 13.14 15.20 3.58
CA LYS A 106 14.56 14.97 3.89
C LYS A 106 15.09 13.65 3.31
N GLY A 107 14.22 12.81 2.71
CA GLY A 107 14.57 11.46 2.27
C GLY A 107 14.69 10.45 3.41
N MET A 108 14.98 9.21 3.06
CA MET A 108 15.34 8.12 3.99
C MET A 108 16.85 8.12 4.30
N SER A 109 17.65 8.65 3.37
CA SER A 109 19.07 8.95 3.49
C SER A 109 19.40 10.19 2.65
N GLU A 110 20.68 10.57 2.60
CA GLU A 110 21.13 11.69 1.79
C GLU A 110 20.83 11.52 0.28
N THR A 111 20.79 10.27 -0.22
CA THR A 111 20.61 9.98 -1.65
C THR A 111 19.41 9.09 -1.97
N GLN A 112 18.61 8.71 -0.98
CA GLN A 112 17.46 7.81 -1.15
C GLN A 112 16.19 8.42 -0.58
N TYR A 113 15.16 8.56 -1.41
CA TYR A 113 13.83 9.00 -1.00
C TYR A 113 12.92 7.84 -0.59
N GLY A 114 13.08 6.68 -1.21
CA GLY A 114 12.15 5.56 -1.12
C GLY A 114 10.94 5.74 -2.05
N ALA A 115 11.13 6.31 -3.25
CA ALA A 115 10.09 6.81 -4.15
C ALA A 115 8.94 5.82 -4.39
N ASN A 116 9.26 4.54 -4.59
CA ASN A 116 8.28 3.48 -4.86
C ASN A 116 7.89 2.67 -3.61
N LEU A 117 8.46 2.98 -2.44
CA LEU A 117 8.08 2.32 -1.20
C LEU A 117 6.70 2.79 -0.74
N PRO A 118 5.92 1.94 -0.04
CA PRO A 118 4.68 2.35 0.58
C PRO A 118 4.91 3.50 1.56
N CYS A 119 4.06 4.53 1.49
CA CYS A 119 4.00 5.57 2.50
C CYS A 119 3.36 5.01 3.77
N LYS A 120 3.91 5.30 4.93
CA LYS A 120 3.34 4.92 6.23
C LYS A 120 2.54 6.08 6.82
N ALA A 121 1.58 5.76 7.68
CA ALA A 121 0.77 6.76 8.38
C ALA A 121 1.63 7.81 9.10
N ARG A 122 2.68 7.40 9.83
CA ARG A 122 3.64 8.29 10.48
C ARG A 122 4.32 9.25 9.51
N ASP A 123 4.79 8.75 8.36
CA ASP A 123 5.49 9.58 7.37
C ASP A 123 4.55 10.63 6.79
N TYR A 124 3.30 10.26 6.57
CA TYR A 124 2.29 11.19 6.06
C TYR A 124 1.83 12.20 7.12
N ALA A 125 1.63 11.76 8.36
CA ALA A 125 1.34 12.65 9.49
C ALA A 125 2.45 13.70 9.67
N LEU A 126 3.73 13.31 9.52
CA LEU A 126 4.86 14.25 9.54
C LEU A 126 4.74 15.32 8.44
N PHE A 127 4.33 14.95 7.23
CA PHE A 127 4.10 15.92 6.15
C PHE A 127 2.99 16.90 6.49
N LEU A 128 1.89 16.42 7.06
CA LEU A 128 0.77 17.27 7.45
C LEU A 128 1.11 18.18 8.65
N LEU A 129 1.87 17.69 9.63
CA LEU A 129 2.38 18.53 10.73
C LEU A 129 3.25 19.68 10.21
N ARG A 130 4.12 19.42 9.22
CA ARG A 130 4.89 20.48 8.56
C ARG A 130 4.00 21.45 7.77
N ALA A 131 2.92 20.96 7.15
CA ALA A 131 1.95 21.82 6.49
C ALA A 131 1.19 22.72 7.49
N LEU A 132 0.97 22.26 8.71
CA LEU A 132 0.45 23.05 9.82
C LEU A 132 1.47 24.05 10.40
N GLY A 133 2.74 23.98 9.98
CA GLY A 133 3.83 24.87 10.41
C GLY A 133 4.67 24.34 11.56
N TYR A 134 4.44 23.13 12.05
CA TYR A 134 5.25 22.49 13.10
C TYR A 134 6.54 21.90 12.53
N GLN A 135 7.60 21.87 13.34
CA GLN A 135 8.93 21.42 12.93
C GLN A 135 9.43 20.27 13.80
N ASP A 136 9.77 19.14 13.13
CA ASP A 136 10.44 18.02 13.77
C ASP A 136 11.85 18.43 14.26
N GLY A 137 12.17 18.04 15.50
CA GLY A 137 13.40 18.44 16.20
C GLY A 137 13.30 19.79 16.91
N TYR A 138 12.17 20.50 16.81
CA TYR A 138 11.91 21.76 17.56
C TYR A 138 10.60 21.67 18.36
N ASP A 139 9.47 21.40 17.71
CA ASP A 139 8.15 21.29 18.36
C ASP A 139 7.90 19.88 18.92
N PHE A 140 8.47 18.86 18.29
CA PHE A 140 8.37 17.45 18.68
C PHE A 140 9.55 16.61 18.15
N ASP A 141 9.83 15.48 18.79
CA ASP A 141 10.79 14.50 18.28
C ASP A 141 10.15 13.61 17.21
N TRP A 142 10.91 13.25 16.17
CA TRP A 142 10.44 12.36 15.10
C TRP A 142 9.82 11.06 15.61
N ALA A 143 10.35 10.48 16.68
CA ALA A 143 9.81 9.27 17.30
C ALA A 143 8.40 9.47 17.90
N GLN A 144 8.00 10.71 18.17
CA GLN A 144 6.73 11.10 18.76
C GLN A 144 5.75 11.67 17.73
N THR A 145 6.05 11.54 16.43
CA THR A 145 5.22 12.11 15.34
C THR A 145 3.75 11.72 15.46
N GLU A 146 3.42 10.45 15.70
CA GLU A 146 2.04 9.97 15.81
C GLU A 146 1.35 10.57 17.04
N ALA A 147 1.97 10.53 18.21
CA ALA A 147 1.41 11.12 19.44
C ALA A 147 1.20 12.64 19.31
N PHE A 148 2.13 13.34 18.68
CA PHE A 148 1.97 14.78 18.44
C PHE A 148 0.88 15.07 17.39
N ALA A 149 0.72 14.20 16.40
CA ALA A 149 -0.36 14.29 15.41
C ALA A 149 -1.75 13.98 16.02
N GLU A 150 -1.82 13.11 17.03
CA GLU A 150 -3.03 12.93 17.85
C GLU A 150 -3.39 14.21 18.60
N GLU A 151 -2.42 14.83 19.28
CA GLU A 151 -2.59 16.12 19.99
C GLU A 151 -3.04 17.26 19.06
N LYS A 152 -2.72 17.17 17.75
CA LYS A 152 -3.10 18.16 16.73
C LYS A 152 -4.34 17.77 15.93
N ASP A 153 -5.09 16.77 16.36
CA ASP A 153 -6.36 16.34 15.76
C ASP A 153 -6.25 15.89 14.31
N ILE A 154 -5.10 15.34 13.88
CA ILE A 154 -4.87 14.85 12.53
C ILE A 154 -4.65 13.34 12.45
N TYR A 155 -4.39 12.68 13.56
CA TYR A 155 -4.13 11.25 13.63
C TYR A 155 -4.97 10.58 14.72
N SER A 156 -5.32 9.32 14.48
CA SER A 156 -5.90 8.41 15.47
C SER A 156 -5.41 6.99 15.15
N ALA A 157 -4.89 6.29 16.15
CA ALA A 157 -4.49 4.89 15.98
C ALA A 157 -5.67 4.00 15.56
N ALA A 158 -6.90 4.30 16.01
CA ALA A 158 -8.11 3.59 15.62
C ALA A 158 -8.45 3.76 14.12
N LEU A 159 -8.14 4.91 13.52
CA LEU A 159 -8.47 5.23 12.12
C LEU A 159 -7.34 4.96 11.13
N PHE A 160 -6.08 4.96 11.56
CA PHE A 160 -4.91 4.93 10.68
C PHE A 160 -3.90 3.84 11.03
N GLY A 161 -4.23 2.98 11.99
CA GLY A 161 -3.42 1.81 12.34
C GLY A 161 -3.36 0.76 11.21
N GLY A 162 -2.38 -0.14 11.28
CA GLY A 162 -2.20 -1.21 10.30
C GLY A 162 -1.72 -0.73 8.94
N THR A 163 -2.18 -1.38 7.87
CA THR A 163 -1.81 -1.02 6.50
C THR A 163 -2.39 0.34 6.10
N PHE A 164 -1.54 1.30 5.83
CA PHE A 164 -1.94 2.65 5.39
C PHE A 164 -2.30 2.66 3.91
N THR A 165 -3.47 3.19 3.57
CA THR A 165 -4.04 3.18 2.22
C THR A 165 -4.19 4.59 1.63
N ARG A 166 -4.53 4.69 0.34
CA ARG A 166 -4.87 5.97 -0.31
C ARG A 166 -6.12 6.59 0.29
N GLY A 167 -7.06 5.76 0.75
CA GLY A 167 -8.23 6.21 1.49
C GLY A 167 -7.86 6.83 2.84
N ASP A 168 -6.92 6.23 3.56
CA ASP A 168 -6.41 6.77 4.82
C ASP A 168 -5.68 8.11 4.60
N LEU A 169 -4.91 8.20 3.52
CA LEU A 169 -4.22 9.43 3.14
C LEU A 169 -5.21 10.57 2.87
N ALA A 170 -6.32 10.29 2.15
CA ALA A 170 -7.39 11.26 1.93
C ALA A 170 -8.09 11.64 3.26
N LEU A 171 -8.45 10.67 4.07
CA LEU A 171 -9.15 10.88 5.33
C LEU A 171 -8.28 11.67 6.33
N MET A 172 -7.00 11.36 6.45
CA MET A 172 -6.07 12.09 7.32
C MET A 172 -5.90 13.54 6.86
N THR A 173 -5.83 13.79 5.55
CA THR A 173 -5.79 15.15 5.00
C THR A 173 -7.10 15.91 5.29
N TRP A 174 -8.24 15.22 5.20
CA TRP A 174 -9.54 15.79 5.51
C TRP A 174 -9.62 16.30 6.97
N PHE A 175 -9.07 15.54 7.92
CA PHE A 175 -8.93 16.00 9.31
C PHE A 175 -7.91 17.14 9.43
N ALA A 176 -6.77 17.04 8.78
CA ALA A 176 -5.74 18.07 8.82
C ALA A 176 -6.23 19.44 8.32
N LEU A 177 -7.13 19.49 7.33
CA LEU A 177 -7.72 20.73 6.86
C LEU A 177 -8.53 21.47 7.94
N GLN A 178 -9.01 20.76 8.97
CA GLN A 178 -9.73 21.33 10.11
C GLN A 178 -8.81 21.69 11.28
N ALA A 179 -7.60 21.13 11.31
CA ALA A 179 -6.63 21.33 12.38
C ALA A 179 -6.05 22.76 12.36
N GLN A 180 -5.62 23.22 13.53
CA GLN A 180 -5.05 24.56 13.69
C GLN A 180 -3.57 24.57 13.28
N THR A 181 -3.20 25.55 12.48
CA THR A 181 -1.81 25.88 12.20
C THR A 181 -1.14 26.52 13.42
N VAL A 182 0.18 26.65 13.40
CA VAL A 182 0.93 27.38 14.43
C VAL A 182 0.51 28.84 14.56
N GLN A 183 -0.17 29.43 13.56
CA GLN A 183 -0.73 30.79 13.59
C GLN A 183 -2.12 30.85 14.22
N GLY A 184 -2.79 29.71 14.42
CA GLY A 184 -4.10 29.61 15.06
C GLY A 184 -5.30 29.57 14.11
N ASP A 185 -5.09 29.74 12.81
CA ASP A 185 -6.11 29.52 11.77
C ASP A 185 -6.20 28.06 11.39
N THR A 186 -7.34 27.59 10.88
CA THR A 186 -7.41 26.22 10.30
C THR A 186 -6.54 26.13 9.06
N LEU A 187 -5.98 24.92 8.80
CA LEU A 187 -5.19 24.70 7.57
C LEU A 187 -5.98 25.10 6.31
N LEU A 188 -7.27 24.75 6.24
CA LEU A 188 -8.12 25.13 5.10
C LEU A 188 -8.18 26.65 4.90
N ALA A 189 -8.33 27.42 5.99
CA ALA A 189 -8.33 28.88 5.92
C ALA A 189 -6.97 29.41 5.46
N ALA A 190 -5.87 28.94 6.04
CA ALA A 190 -4.52 29.35 5.67
C ALA A 190 -4.21 29.08 4.18
N LEU A 191 -4.61 27.90 3.67
CA LEU A 191 -4.43 27.54 2.24
C LEU A 191 -5.31 28.39 1.32
N THR A 192 -6.51 28.73 1.76
CA THR A 192 -7.42 29.62 1.01
C THR A 192 -6.84 31.03 0.92
N ASP A 193 -6.36 31.58 2.04
CA ASP A 193 -5.76 32.92 2.10
C ASP A 193 -4.47 33.00 1.28
N ALA A 194 -3.72 31.91 1.20
CA ALA A 194 -2.54 31.79 0.37
C ALA A 194 -2.87 31.60 -1.13
N GLY A 195 -4.15 31.40 -1.50
CA GLY A 195 -4.57 31.12 -2.87
C GLY A 195 -4.17 29.71 -3.37
N ALA A 196 -3.86 28.80 -2.45
CA ALA A 196 -3.46 27.43 -2.76
C ALA A 196 -4.64 26.55 -3.18
N VAL A 197 -5.84 26.87 -2.74
CA VAL A 197 -7.09 26.18 -3.07
C VAL A 197 -8.17 27.18 -3.49
N ASP A 198 -9.14 26.72 -4.28
CA ASP A 198 -10.27 27.56 -4.71
C ASP A 198 -11.14 27.99 -3.53
N ALA A 199 -11.41 29.28 -3.41
CA ALA A 199 -12.11 29.86 -2.26
C ALA A 199 -13.57 29.39 -2.12
N GLU A 200 -14.27 29.14 -3.23
CA GLU A 200 -15.67 28.69 -3.19
C GLU A 200 -15.76 27.20 -2.84
N ALA A 201 -14.83 26.39 -3.37
CA ALA A 201 -14.70 24.99 -2.98
C ALA A 201 -14.31 24.87 -1.50
N ALA A 202 -13.35 25.67 -1.02
CA ALA A 202 -12.93 25.73 0.37
C ALA A 202 -14.09 26.12 1.30
N LYS A 203 -14.89 27.12 0.93
CA LYS A 203 -16.08 27.51 1.67
C LYS A 203 -17.11 26.39 1.75
N THR A 204 -17.37 25.70 0.64
CA THR A 204 -18.28 24.55 0.59
C THR A 204 -17.83 23.45 1.54
N LEU A 205 -16.54 23.11 1.51
CA LEU A 205 -15.96 22.13 2.42
C LEU A 205 -16.00 22.59 3.88
N GLY A 206 -15.72 23.86 4.16
CA GLY A 206 -15.87 24.46 5.49
C GLY A 206 -17.28 24.33 6.06
N ASP A 207 -18.31 24.44 5.21
CA ASP A 207 -19.69 24.22 5.60
C ASP A 207 -20.03 22.75 5.82
N THR A 208 -19.37 21.82 5.11
CA THR A 208 -19.40 20.37 5.36
C THR A 208 -18.80 20.06 6.72
N PHE A 209 -17.64 20.61 7.05
CA PHE A 209 -16.99 20.41 8.37
C PHE A 209 -17.87 20.84 9.55
N LYS A 210 -18.55 21.99 9.45
CA LYS A 210 -19.46 22.48 10.50
C LYS A 210 -20.63 21.54 10.76
N LYS A 211 -21.10 20.84 9.73
CA LYS A 211 -22.26 19.94 9.77
C LYS A 211 -21.86 18.49 10.06
N SER A 212 -20.59 18.16 9.95
CA SER A 212 -20.11 16.77 10.18
C SER A 212 -20.47 16.30 11.59
N PRO A 213 -21.09 15.13 11.74
CA PRO A 213 -21.35 14.52 13.01
C PRO A 213 -20.09 13.97 13.67
N VAL A 214 -18.99 13.87 12.92
CA VAL A 214 -17.70 13.30 13.34
C VAL A 214 -16.79 14.38 13.92
N ARG A 215 -16.06 14.03 14.98
CA ARG A 215 -14.96 14.82 15.53
C ARG A 215 -13.77 13.92 15.84
N LEU A 216 -12.59 14.42 15.56
CA LEU A 216 -11.32 13.88 16.03
C LEU A 216 -10.75 14.89 17.03
N SER A 217 -10.37 14.44 18.23
CA SER A 217 -9.75 15.26 19.26
C SER A 217 -8.84 14.41 20.14
N ASP A 218 -7.59 14.86 20.31
CA ASP A 218 -6.57 14.15 21.10
C ASP A 218 -6.46 12.64 20.75
N GLY A 219 -6.54 12.32 19.45
CA GLY A 219 -6.52 10.94 18.94
C GLY A 219 -7.85 10.18 19.07
N GLU A 220 -8.83 10.70 19.80
CA GLU A 220 -10.14 10.07 19.99
C GLU A 220 -11.13 10.46 18.89
N VAL A 221 -11.83 9.46 18.34
CA VAL A 221 -12.92 9.67 17.37
C VAL A 221 -14.25 9.61 18.07
N THR A 222 -15.04 10.67 17.94
CA THR A 222 -16.39 10.74 18.49
C THR A 222 -17.44 11.09 17.43
N LEU A 223 -18.64 10.58 17.60
CA LEU A 223 -19.81 10.79 16.76
C LEU A 223 -20.89 11.56 17.50
N ASP A 224 -21.66 12.39 16.80
CA ASP A 224 -22.89 12.94 17.40
C ASP A 224 -23.85 11.83 17.79
N ALA A 225 -24.31 11.79 19.04
CA ALA A 225 -25.11 10.71 19.56
C ALA A 225 -26.51 10.61 18.93
N ALA A 226 -27.07 11.71 18.42
CA ALA A 226 -28.37 11.70 17.74
C ALA A 226 -28.21 11.18 16.30
N ALA A 227 -27.15 11.61 15.61
CA ALA A 227 -26.83 11.12 14.29
C ALA A 227 -26.51 9.62 14.33
N TRP A 228 -25.68 9.16 15.27
CA TRP A 228 -25.38 7.75 15.47
C TRP A 228 -26.65 6.89 15.69
N ARG A 229 -27.52 7.30 16.63
CA ARG A 229 -28.77 6.58 16.89
C ARG A 229 -29.72 6.52 15.69
N ALA A 230 -29.70 7.54 14.84
CA ALA A 230 -30.49 7.54 13.61
C ALA A 230 -29.93 6.58 12.55
N ALA A 231 -28.60 6.50 12.45
CA ALA A 231 -27.91 5.70 11.45
C ALA A 231 -27.79 4.21 11.82
N VAL A 232 -27.42 3.89 13.06
CA VAL A 232 -27.04 2.53 13.48
C VAL A 232 -28.10 1.46 13.23
N ASN A 233 -29.39 1.82 13.29
CA ASN A 233 -30.49 0.88 13.04
C ASN A 233 -30.61 0.44 11.57
N GLU A 234 -30.06 1.22 10.65
CA GLU A 234 -30.03 0.93 9.21
C GLU A 234 -28.67 0.37 8.78
N MET A 235 -27.72 0.28 9.71
CA MET A 235 -26.35 -0.19 9.43
C MET A 235 -26.24 -1.69 9.60
N THR A 236 -25.44 -2.28 8.70
CA THR A 236 -24.86 -3.61 8.87
C THR A 236 -23.41 -3.54 8.38
N VAL A 237 -22.50 -4.10 9.16
CA VAL A 237 -21.11 -4.27 8.74
C VAL A 237 -20.84 -5.76 8.60
N THR A 238 -20.54 -6.19 7.39
CA THR A 238 -20.18 -7.58 7.09
C THR A 238 -18.68 -7.70 6.92
N VAL A 239 -18.07 -8.61 7.68
CA VAL A 239 -16.65 -8.95 7.56
C VAL A 239 -16.53 -10.34 6.97
N THR A 240 -15.86 -10.44 5.82
CA THR A 240 -15.61 -11.70 5.12
C THR A 240 -14.18 -12.16 5.37
N PHE A 241 -14.05 -13.41 5.80
CA PHE A 241 -12.79 -14.13 5.99
C PHE A 241 -12.65 -15.21 4.91
N GLU A 242 -11.48 -15.81 4.75
CA GLU A 242 -11.31 -16.91 3.79
C GLU A 242 -12.26 -18.09 4.01
N ASN A 243 -12.53 -18.39 5.27
CA ASN A 243 -13.29 -19.58 5.70
C ASN A 243 -14.60 -19.24 6.42
N GLY A 244 -15.09 -18.01 6.30
CA GLY A 244 -16.35 -17.60 6.92
C GLY A 244 -16.68 -16.13 6.76
N ARG A 245 -17.75 -15.72 7.42
CA ARG A 245 -18.17 -14.32 7.48
C ARG A 245 -18.88 -14.02 8.79
N GLU A 246 -18.79 -12.79 9.23
CA GLU A 246 -19.49 -12.22 10.38
C GLU A 246 -20.31 -11.01 9.92
N THR A 247 -21.46 -10.81 10.54
CA THR A 247 -22.28 -9.62 10.30
C THR A 247 -22.58 -8.95 11.63
N LEU A 248 -22.19 -7.71 11.74
CA LEU A 248 -22.48 -6.84 12.88
C LEU A 248 -23.75 -6.05 12.57
N ASP A 249 -24.81 -6.33 13.31
CA ASP A 249 -26.06 -5.59 13.26
C ASP A 249 -26.05 -4.38 14.21
N ALA A 250 -27.16 -3.68 14.32
CA ALA A 250 -27.29 -2.49 15.15
C ALA A 250 -26.93 -2.75 16.63
N GLU A 251 -27.27 -3.91 17.19
CA GLU A 251 -26.94 -4.28 18.58
C GLU A 251 -25.43 -4.46 18.73
N ALA A 252 -24.81 -5.26 17.85
CA ALA A 252 -23.37 -5.50 17.85
C ALA A 252 -22.57 -4.20 17.64
N LEU A 253 -22.99 -3.34 16.68
CA LEU A 253 -22.35 -2.06 16.42
C LEU A 253 -22.47 -1.08 17.60
N THR A 254 -23.64 -1.06 18.26
CA THR A 254 -23.85 -0.24 19.46
C THR A 254 -22.95 -0.71 20.62
N ALA A 255 -22.71 -2.01 20.76
CA ALA A 255 -21.80 -2.54 21.77
C ALA A 255 -20.34 -2.12 21.59
N LEU A 256 -19.93 -1.73 20.38
CA LEU A 256 -18.62 -1.18 20.05
C LEU A 256 -18.47 0.30 20.36
N THR A 257 -19.52 0.94 20.89
CA THR A 257 -19.52 2.37 21.22
C THR A 257 -20.00 2.61 22.65
N GLU A 258 -19.63 3.73 23.24
CA GLU A 258 -20.12 4.17 24.55
C GLU A 258 -20.50 5.65 24.54
N PRO A 259 -21.46 6.07 25.39
CA PRO A 259 -21.85 7.46 25.50
C PRO A 259 -20.73 8.33 26.06
N ASP A 260 -20.58 9.53 25.49
CA ASP A 260 -19.64 10.54 25.93
C ASP A 260 -20.24 11.95 25.75
N GLY A 261 -20.78 12.54 26.82
CA GLY A 261 -21.21 13.95 26.86
C GLY A 261 -22.18 14.42 25.78
N GLY A 262 -23.06 13.58 25.24
CA GLY A 262 -23.94 13.88 24.11
C GLY A 262 -23.35 13.43 22.77
N ARG A 263 -22.20 12.81 22.80
CA ARG A 263 -21.54 12.10 21.70
C ARG A 263 -21.48 10.60 22.02
N VAL A 264 -20.96 9.83 21.10
CA VAL A 264 -20.53 8.45 21.33
C VAL A 264 -19.08 8.32 20.85
N ARG A 265 -18.30 7.51 21.57
CA ARG A 265 -16.94 7.16 21.17
C ARG A 265 -16.79 5.66 20.93
N LEU A 266 -15.75 5.27 20.20
CA LEU A 266 -15.40 3.87 19.99
C LEU A 266 -14.86 3.28 21.30
N ARG A 267 -15.27 2.05 21.59
CA ARG A 267 -14.68 1.23 22.65
C ARG A 267 -13.56 0.39 22.10
N GLU A 268 -12.35 0.91 22.15
CA GLU A 268 -11.18 0.23 21.56
C GLU A 268 -10.93 -1.14 22.20
N ASP A 269 -11.11 -1.28 23.51
CA ASP A 269 -10.99 -2.56 24.22
C ASP A 269 -11.95 -3.63 23.72
N THR A 270 -13.19 -3.25 23.43
CA THR A 270 -14.22 -4.14 22.89
C THR A 270 -13.95 -4.49 21.42
N LEU A 271 -13.45 -3.53 20.67
CA LEU A 271 -13.05 -3.72 19.28
C LEU A 271 -11.84 -4.66 19.17
N ASP A 272 -10.84 -4.49 20.04
CA ASP A 272 -9.69 -5.39 20.15
C ASP A 272 -10.14 -6.83 20.47
N ALA A 273 -10.94 -7.01 21.51
CA ALA A 273 -11.42 -8.33 21.90
C ALA A 273 -12.25 -9.01 20.79
N LEU A 274 -13.01 -8.24 20.00
CA LEU A 274 -13.78 -8.75 18.88
C LEU A 274 -12.84 -9.29 17.78
N VAL A 275 -11.85 -8.51 17.36
CA VAL A 275 -10.96 -8.88 16.25
C VAL A 275 -10.00 -10.01 16.67
N GLU A 276 -9.52 -10.02 17.90
CA GLU A 276 -8.70 -11.12 18.45
C GLU A 276 -9.50 -12.45 18.50
N ARG A 277 -10.78 -12.40 18.84
CA ARG A 277 -11.66 -13.57 18.76
C ARG A 277 -11.77 -14.08 17.32
N TRP A 278 -11.94 -13.20 16.35
CA TRP A 278 -11.98 -13.56 14.94
C TRP A 278 -10.64 -14.13 14.44
N GLN A 279 -9.51 -13.60 14.90
CA GLN A 279 -8.20 -14.16 14.60
C GLN A 279 -8.09 -15.63 15.04
N THR A 280 -8.59 -15.95 16.24
CA THR A 280 -8.61 -17.33 16.75
C THR A 280 -9.56 -18.23 15.94
N GLN A 281 -10.69 -17.68 15.48
CA GLN A 281 -11.71 -18.44 14.78
C GLN A 281 -11.44 -18.64 13.31
N TYR A 282 -10.86 -17.63 12.62
CA TYR A 282 -10.72 -17.56 11.17
C TYR A 282 -9.28 -17.55 10.67
N GLY A 283 -8.30 -17.58 11.56
CA GLY A 283 -6.89 -17.77 11.17
C GLY A 283 -6.68 -19.13 10.50
N THR A 284 -5.84 -19.18 9.48
CA THR A 284 -5.48 -20.43 8.79
C THR A 284 -4.02 -20.74 9.05
N TYR A 285 -3.72 -22.04 9.27
CA TYR A 285 -2.43 -22.50 9.70
C TYR A 285 -1.88 -23.57 8.74
N ASP A 286 -0.58 -23.65 8.63
CA ASP A 286 0.12 -24.67 7.81
C ASP A 286 -0.36 -24.69 6.34
N THR A 287 -0.63 -23.52 5.77
CA THR A 287 -1.12 -23.37 4.40
C THR A 287 0.01 -22.98 3.44
N PRO A 288 -0.11 -23.26 2.12
CA PRO A 288 0.90 -22.85 1.14
C PRO A 288 1.18 -21.34 1.19
N PHE A 289 2.45 -20.96 0.99
CA PHE A 289 2.79 -19.55 0.82
C PHE A 289 2.18 -18.99 -0.47
N ARG A 290 1.55 -17.83 -0.39
CA ARG A 290 0.85 -17.16 -1.48
C ARG A 290 1.53 -15.86 -1.86
N PHE A 291 1.71 -15.61 -3.15
CA PHE A 291 2.19 -14.33 -3.63
C PHE A 291 1.65 -14.04 -5.04
N ASN A 292 1.71 -12.78 -5.45
CA ASN A 292 1.37 -12.36 -6.81
C ASN A 292 2.62 -12.36 -7.68
N SER A 293 2.76 -13.40 -8.52
CA SER A 293 3.82 -13.47 -9.52
C SER A 293 3.58 -12.46 -10.63
N TYR A 294 4.67 -11.85 -11.10
CA TYR A 294 4.62 -10.98 -12.29
C TYR A 294 4.11 -11.72 -13.55
N VAL A 295 4.47 -13.00 -13.68
CA VAL A 295 4.17 -13.79 -14.87
C VAL A 295 2.80 -14.44 -14.82
N ARG A 296 2.39 -14.93 -13.62
CA ARG A 296 1.20 -15.78 -13.47
C ARG A 296 0.06 -15.17 -12.68
N GLY A 297 0.27 -14.01 -12.05
CA GLY A 297 -0.67 -13.51 -11.04
C GLY A 297 -0.61 -14.34 -9.75
N PRO A 298 -1.73 -14.65 -9.09
CA PRO A 298 -1.72 -15.39 -7.82
C PRO A 298 -1.12 -16.80 -7.94
N VAL A 299 -0.14 -17.11 -7.09
CA VAL A 299 0.57 -18.40 -7.03
C VAL A 299 0.63 -18.90 -5.60
N GLU A 300 0.44 -20.19 -5.40
CA GLU A 300 0.63 -20.91 -4.15
C GLU A 300 1.89 -21.79 -4.20
N ILE A 301 2.70 -21.73 -3.16
CA ILE A 301 3.96 -22.46 -3.04
C ILE A 301 3.82 -23.53 -1.98
N GLU A 302 3.52 -24.75 -2.39
CA GLU A 302 3.18 -25.89 -1.52
C GLU A 302 4.26 -26.30 -0.51
N PHE A 303 5.53 -26.13 -0.85
CA PHE A 303 6.66 -26.54 0.02
C PHE A 303 7.02 -25.47 1.06
N TYR A 304 6.39 -24.31 1.03
CA TYR A 304 6.62 -23.20 1.98
C TYR A 304 5.34 -22.91 2.74
N LYS A 305 5.24 -23.46 3.95
CA LYS A 305 4.02 -23.38 4.76
C LYS A 305 4.04 -22.15 5.65
N CYS A 306 2.94 -21.45 5.66
CA CYS A 306 2.72 -20.24 6.44
C CYS A 306 1.43 -20.33 7.25
N ASP A 307 1.37 -19.56 8.30
CA ASP A 307 0.11 -19.22 8.97
C ASP A 307 -0.38 -17.87 8.44
N TYR A 308 -1.66 -17.79 8.08
CA TYR A 308 -2.30 -16.52 7.69
C TYR A 308 -3.24 -16.10 8.80
N LEU A 309 -2.84 -15.09 9.52
CA LEU A 309 -3.59 -14.54 10.65
C LEU A 309 -4.19 -13.19 10.26
N ILE A 310 -5.31 -12.85 10.87
CA ILE A 310 -5.95 -11.55 10.66
C ILE A 310 -4.95 -10.44 11.03
N ASP A 311 -4.80 -9.46 10.16
CA ASP A 311 -4.09 -8.21 10.45
C ASP A 311 -4.99 -7.37 11.37
N VAL A 312 -4.85 -7.62 12.68
CA VAL A 312 -5.70 -7.01 13.72
C VAL A 312 -5.75 -5.49 13.61
N PRO A 313 -4.62 -4.76 13.50
CA PRO A 313 -4.68 -3.30 13.36
C PRO A 313 -5.45 -2.84 12.10
N THR A 314 -5.27 -3.52 10.97
CA THR A 314 -5.96 -3.16 9.72
C THR A 314 -7.46 -3.43 9.80
N VAL A 315 -7.88 -4.56 10.35
CA VAL A 315 -9.31 -4.89 10.48
C VAL A 315 -10.00 -3.99 11.51
N LYS A 316 -9.34 -3.68 12.63
CA LYS A 316 -9.83 -2.66 13.60
C LYS A 316 -10.08 -1.33 12.92
N LYS A 317 -9.11 -0.83 12.16
CA LYS A 317 -9.22 0.42 11.41
C LYS A 317 -10.42 0.38 10.46
N GLN A 318 -10.57 -0.69 9.66
CA GLN A 318 -11.68 -0.83 8.73
C GLN A 318 -13.05 -0.78 9.43
N LEU A 319 -13.17 -1.43 10.59
CA LEU A 319 -14.38 -1.36 11.42
C LEU A 319 -14.63 0.05 11.97
N ALA A 320 -13.58 0.71 12.48
CA ALA A 320 -13.68 2.07 12.97
C ALA A 320 -14.13 3.04 11.86
N GLN A 321 -13.56 2.92 10.66
CA GLN A 321 -13.93 3.73 9.50
C GLN A 321 -15.37 3.44 9.02
N ALA A 322 -15.82 2.18 9.06
CA ALA A 322 -17.20 1.84 8.75
C ALA A 322 -18.20 2.46 9.76
N ILE A 323 -17.87 2.43 11.05
CA ILE A 323 -18.67 3.09 12.11
C ILE A 323 -18.67 4.60 11.89
N LEU A 324 -17.51 5.18 11.54
CA LEU A 324 -17.36 6.60 11.24
C LEU A 324 -18.19 7.05 10.04
N ALA A 325 -18.27 6.23 9.01
CA ALA A 325 -19.07 6.49 7.82
C ALA A 325 -20.59 6.47 8.08
N MET A 326 -21.03 5.81 9.15
CA MET A 326 -22.45 5.62 9.49
C MET A 326 -23.28 5.00 8.35
N GLU A 327 -22.66 4.14 7.56
CA GLU A 327 -23.28 3.47 6.41
C GLU A 327 -23.01 1.96 6.46
N PRO A 328 -23.86 1.13 5.83
CA PRO A 328 -23.56 -0.29 5.66
C PRO A 328 -22.22 -0.50 4.96
N ALA A 329 -21.43 -1.46 5.43
CA ALA A 329 -20.11 -1.72 4.88
C ALA A 329 -19.84 -3.23 4.70
N GLU A 330 -19.06 -3.54 3.68
CA GLU A 330 -18.49 -4.86 3.44
C GLU A 330 -16.97 -4.78 3.55
N ILE A 331 -16.40 -5.55 4.46
CA ILE A 331 -14.97 -5.59 4.76
C ILE A 331 -14.45 -6.97 4.38
N THR A 332 -13.37 -7.04 3.62
CA THR A 332 -12.58 -8.25 3.49
C THR A 332 -11.44 -8.18 4.50
N ALA A 333 -11.38 -9.13 5.42
CA ALA A 333 -10.37 -9.14 6.47
C ALA A 333 -8.97 -9.25 5.88
N ALA A 334 -8.12 -8.29 6.19
CA ALA A 334 -6.72 -8.33 5.83
C ALA A 334 -5.99 -9.43 6.61
N LEU A 335 -5.05 -10.12 5.93
CA LEU A 335 -4.27 -11.21 6.51
C LEU A 335 -2.78 -10.87 6.49
N THR A 336 -2.09 -11.25 7.54
CA THR A 336 -0.62 -11.26 7.61
C THR A 336 -0.12 -12.69 7.54
N CYS A 337 0.83 -12.96 6.64
CA CYS A 337 1.52 -14.23 6.57
C CYS A 337 2.58 -14.31 7.69
N TYR A 338 2.61 -15.43 8.40
CA TYR A 338 3.65 -15.74 9.38
C TYR A 338 4.39 -17.01 8.99
N TYR A 339 5.70 -16.96 9.10
CA TYR A 339 6.58 -18.11 8.90
C TYR A 339 7.42 -18.32 10.15
N TYR A 340 7.35 -19.54 10.73
CA TYR A 340 7.93 -19.84 12.03
C TYR A 340 7.57 -18.82 13.13
N GLY A 341 6.31 -18.36 13.14
CA GLY A 341 5.80 -17.41 14.13
C GLY A 341 6.31 -15.98 13.97
N GLN A 342 7.00 -15.66 12.88
CA GLN A 342 7.43 -14.29 12.54
C GLN A 342 6.67 -13.78 11.33
N PRO A 343 6.26 -12.50 11.33
CA PRO A 343 5.67 -11.88 10.14
C PRO A 343 6.60 -12.05 8.94
N PHE A 344 6.05 -12.53 7.83
CA PHE A 344 6.81 -12.84 6.64
C PHE A 344 6.22 -12.14 5.42
N SER A 345 7.08 -11.56 4.62
CA SER A 345 6.77 -10.97 3.31
C SER A 345 8.03 -11.05 2.44
N LEU A 346 7.86 -11.26 1.14
CA LEU A 346 8.96 -11.10 0.19
C LEU A 346 9.50 -9.67 0.13
N GLY A 347 8.73 -8.71 0.67
CA GLY A 347 9.06 -7.29 0.57
C GLY A 347 8.96 -6.77 -0.86
N GLN A 348 9.61 -5.64 -1.10
CA GLN A 348 9.60 -4.96 -2.40
C GLN A 348 10.91 -5.15 -3.19
N THR A 349 11.85 -5.91 -2.64
CA THR A 349 13.12 -6.26 -3.29
C THR A 349 13.25 -7.78 -3.26
N TYR A 350 13.08 -8.43 -4.40
CA TYR A 350 13.18 -9.88 -4.52
C TYR A 350 13.37 -10.31 -5.98
N VAL A 351 13.89 -11.52 -6.15
CA VAL A 351 13.96 -12.21 -7.44
C VAL A 351 12.95 -13.35 -7.44
N GLU A 352 12.10 -13.42 -8.44
CA GLU A 352 11.27 -14.60 -8.71
C GLU A 352 11.80 -15.36 -9.93
N VAL A 353 11.86 -16.68 -9.82
CA VAL A 353 12.24 -17.59 -10.88
C VAL A 353 11.11 -18.57 -11.11
N ASP A 354 10.32 -18.33 -12.12
CA ASP A 354 9.27 -19.23 -12.58
C ASP A 354 9.86 -20.30 -13.48
N MET A 355 10.03 -21.49 -12.94
CA MET A 355 10.64 -22.62 -13.65
C MET A 355 9.70 -23.29 -14.66
N ASP A 356 8.38 -23.08 -14.57
CA ASP A 356 7.45 -23.60 -15.56
C ASP A 356 7.41 -22.75 -16.83
N SER A 357 7.42 -21.43 -16.67
CA SER A 357 7.49 -20.48 -17.79
C SER A 357 8.92 -20.19 -18.24
N GLN A 358 9.92 -20.65 -17.48
CA GLN A 358 11.35 -20.36 -17.69
C GLN A 358 11.62 -18.87 -17.78
N GLN A 359 11.12 -18.13 -16.78
CA GLN A 359 11.27 -16.69 -16.69
C GLN A 359 11.77 -16.26 -15.32
N LEU A 360 12.65 -15.27 -15.30
CA LEU A 360 13.12 -14.59 -14.10
C LEU A 360 12.65 -13.15 -14.13
N THR A 361 12.17 -12.66 -12.98
CA THR A 361 11.82 -11.26 -12.75
C THR A 361 12.51 -10.76 -11.48
N PHE A 362 13.12 -9.58 -11.53
CA PHE A 362 13.77 -8.95 -10.38
C PHE A 362 13.18 -7.57 -10.11
N TYR A 363 12.75 -7.39 -8.87
CA TYR A 363 12.31 -6.12 -8.31
C TYR A 363 13.31 -5.59 -7.28
N LYS A 364 13.55 -4.28 -7.30
CA LYS A 364 14.30 -3.56 -6.25
C LYS A 364 13.49 -2.34 -5.81
N ASN A 365 13.16 -2.27 -4.52
CA ASN A 365 12.35 -1.19 -3.94
C ASN A 365 11.05 -0.93 -4.73
N GLY A 366 10.34 -1.99 -5.09
CA GLY A 366 9.10 -1.92 -5.87
C GLY A 366 9.28 -1.60 -7.36
N THR A 367 10.51 -1.33 -7.81
CA THR A 367 10.80 -1.05 -9.23
C THR A 367 11.21 -2.32 -9.95
N LEU A 368 10.58 -2.59 -11.10
CA LEU A 368 10.97 -3.67 -11.99
C LEU A 368 12.34 -3.35 -12.62
N ILE A 369 13.36 -4.13 -12.24
CA ILE A 369 14.72 -3.98 -12.78
C ILE A 369 14.86 -4.73 -14.11
N VAL A 370 14.39 -5.98 -14.15
CA VAL A 370 14.45 -6.80 -15.35
C VAL A 370 13.47 -7.95 -15.28
N THR A 371 12.88 -8.31 -16.43
CA THR A 371 12.28 -9.61 -16.69
C THR A 371 13.00 -10.24 -17.89
N THR A 372 13.28 -11.54 -17.83
CA THR A 372 14.09 -12.20 -18.86
C THR A 372 13.79 -13.71 -18.94
N PRO A 373 13.77 -14.30 -20.16
CA PRO A 373 13.78 -15.73 -20.28
C PRO A 373 15.10 -16.31 -19.75
N ILE A 374 15.03 -17.52 -19.18
CA ILE A 374 16.14 -18.21 -18.53
C ILE A 374 16.20 -19.67 -18.96
N VAL A 375 17.24 -20.39 -18.49
CA VAL A 375 17.26 -21.86 -18.54
C VAL A 375 17.68 -22.37 -17.18
N THR A 376 16.80 -23.13 -16.52
CA THR A 376 17.07 -23.78 -15.24
C THR A 376 17.66 -25.18 -15.41
N GLY A 377 17.89 -25.87 -14.32
CA GLY A 377 18.44 -27.20 -14.30
C GLY A 377 17.65 -28.21 -15.10
N MET A 378 18.36 -29.19 -15.70
CA MET A 378 17.76 -30.22 -16.53
C MET A 378 16.82 -31.09 -15.71
N VAL A 379 15.56 -31.16 -16.12
CA VAL A 379 14.49 -31.83 -15.36
C VAL A 379 14.72 -33.31 -15.11
N THR A 380 15.50 -33.98 -15.93
CA THR A 380 15.75 -35.43 -15.84
C THR A 380 16.91 -35.80 -14.92
N SER A 381 17.86 -34.89 -14.66
CA SER A 381 19.11 -35.21 -13.96
C SER A 381 19.63 -34.16 -12.98
N HIS A 382 19.41 -32.88 -13.24
CA HIS A 382 20.05 -31.78 -12.49
C HIS A 382 19.08 -30.66 -12.20
N ARG A 383 17.97 -30.96 -11.54
CA ARG A 383 16.90 -29.99 -11.31
C ARG A 383 17.37 -28.82 -10.43
N THR A 384 16.89 -27.62 -10.75
CA THR A 384 16.94 -26.51 -9.83
C THR A 384 15.97 -26.77 -8.67
N PRO A 385 16.42 -26.78 -7.41
CA PRO A 385 15.52 -26.96 -6.28
C PRO A 385 14.51 -25.82 -6.15
N VAL A 386 13.27 -26.15 -5.80
CA VAL A 386 12.26 -25.17 -5.41
C VAL A 386 12.53 -24.67 -3.99
N GLY A 387 12.19 -23.44 -3.69
CA GLY A 387 12.36 -22.87 -2.36
C GLY A 387 12.44 -21.35 -2.35
N LEU A 388 12.43 -20.82 -1.15
CA LEU A 388 12.84 -19.47 -0.87
C LEU A 388 14.27 -19.49 -0.34
N TYR A 389 15.13 -18.80 -1.04
CA TYR A 389 16.56 -18.70 -0.72
C TYR A 389 16.94 -17.23 -0.64
N TYR A 390 18.23 -16.98 -0.34
CA TYR A 390 18.74 -15.62 -0.27
C TYR A 390 20.05 -15.52 -1.05
N SER A 391 20.18 -14.45 -1.84
CA SER A 391 21.41 -14.19 -2.58
C SER A 391 22.59 -13.94 -1.65
N HIS A 392 23.76 -14.42 -2.03
CA HIS A 392 25.01 -14.17 -1.30
C HIS A 392 26.21 -14.36 -2.23
N ASN A 393 27.41 -13.97 -1.78
CA ASN A 393 28.68 -14.25 -2.45
C ASN A 393 28.69 -13.89 -3.94
N LYS A 394 28.60 -12.59 -4.25
CA LYS A 394 28.68 -12.07 -5.62
C LYS A 394 30.14 -12.11 -6.12
N GLN A 395 30.34 -12.67 -7.31
CA GLN A 395 31.67 -12.77 -7.92
C GLN A 395 31.64 -12.38 -9.39
N THR A 396 32.76 -11.86 -9.88
CA THR A 396 32.98 -11.60 -11.30
C THR A 396 34.13 -12.44 -11.84
N ASN A 397 34.04 -12.82 -13.12
CA ASN A 397 35.10 -13.52 -13.83
C ASN A 397 35.56 -14.78 -13.11
N CYS A 398 34.63 -15.67 -12.78
CA CYS A 398 34.91 -16.94 -12.13
C CYS A 398 34.65 -18.14 -13.04
N THR A 399 35.30 -19.25 -12.73
CA THR A 399 35.11 -20.52 -13.42
C THR A 399 34.29 -21.45 -12.54
N LEU A 400 33.15 -21.90 -13.08
CA LEU A 400 32.29 -22.88 -12.42
C LEU A 400 32.78 -24.29 -12.83
N THR A 401 33.08 -25.13 -11.86
CA THR A 401 33.58 -26.48 -12.09
C THR A 401 32.65 -27.54 -11.52
N GLY A 402 32.46 -28.62 -12.24
CA GLY A 402 31.73 -29.79 -11.81
C GLY A 402 32.42 -31.07 -12.30
N PRO A 403 31.87 -32.27 -12.02
CA PRO A 403 32.47 -33.52 -12.40
C PRO A 403 32.74 -33.66 -13.91
N ASP A 404 31.96 -33.00 -14.75
CA ASP A 404 31.89 -33.15 -16.21
C ASP A 404 31.84 -31.80 -16.96
N TYR A 405 32.07 -30.69 -16.24
CA TYR A 405 32.11 -29.36 -16.87
C TYR A 405 33.12 -28.42 -16.19
N GLU A 406 33.62 -27.49 -16.99
CA GLU A 406 34.39 -26.32 -16.56
C GLU A 406 33.97 -25.14 -17.43
N VAL A 407 33.32 -24.12 -16.82
CA VAL A 407 32.68 -23.04 -17.56
C VAL A 407 33.01 -21.68 -16.94
N PHE A 408 33.54 -20.76 -17.76
CA PHE A 408 33.77 -19.38 -17.35
C PHE A 408 32.48 -18.57 -17.42
N VAL A 409 32.22 -17.80 -16.35
CA VAL A 409 31.11 -16.85 -16.26
C VAL A 409 31.64 -15.47 -15.83
N LYS A 410 31.04 -14.41 -16.37
CA LYS A 410 31.40 -13.04 -16.05
C LYS A 410 30.80 -12.58 -14.72
N TYR A 411 29.61 -13.07 -14.40
CA TYR A 411 28.83 -12.68 -13.24
C TYR A 411 28.22 -13.91 -12.56
N TRP A 412 28.45 -14.02 -11.26
CA TRP A 412 27.92 -15.07 -10.41
C TRP A 412 27.29 -14.48 -9.16
N VAL A 413 26.12 -15.00 -8.77
CA VAL A 413 25.45 -14.73 -7.50
C VAL A 413 24.99 -16.07 -6.91
N SER A 414 25.56 -16.48 -5.78
CA SER A 414 25.15 -17.69 -5.07
C SER A 414 23.73 -17.58 -4.53
N VAL A 415 22.96 -18.67 -4.59
CA VAL A 415 21.57 -18.74 -4.10
C VAL A 415 21.39 -19.93 -3.15
N ILE A 416 21.86 -21.13 -3.54
CA ILE A 416 21.75 -22.33 -2.72
C ILE A 416 23.16 -22.83 -2.41
N GLY A 417 23.66 -22.51 -1.23
CA GLY A 417 25.08 -22.67 -0.93
C GLY A 417 25.93 -22.01 -2.03
N ASP A 418 27.15 -22.51 -2.23
CA ASP A 418 28.00 -22.03 -3.33
C ASP A 418 27.86 -22.86 -4.62
N SER A 419 26.87 -23.76 -4.68
CA SER A 419 26.74 -24.73 -5.79
C SER A 419 25.71 -24.33 -6.84
N ILE A 420 24.65 -23.61 -6.45
CA ILE A 420 23.57 -23.18 -7.34
C ILE A 420 23.40 -21.67 -7.23
N GLY A 421 23.44 -21.00 -8.36
CA GLY A 421 23.33 -19.55 -8.42
C GLY A 421 22.74 -19.04 -9.71
N LEU A 422 22.70 -17.72 -9.78
CA LEU A 422 22.33 -16.92 -10.94
C LEU A 422 23.62 -16.53 -11.67
N HIS A 423 23.72 -16.80 -12.99
CA HIS A 423 24.89 -16.44 -13.75
C HIS A 423 24.59 -16.23 -15.24
N ASP A 424 25.44 -15.48 -15.93
CA ASP A 424 25.40 -15.37 -17.38
C ASP A 424 25.76 -16.69 -18.06
N ALA A 425 25.21 -16.93 -19.25
CA ALA A 425 25.46 -18.13 -20.02
C ALA A 425 25.72 -17.76 -21.48
N SER A 426 26.91 -17.20 -21.76
CA SER A 426 27.31 -16.72 -23.07
C SER A 426 27.39 -17.81 -24.16
N TRP A 427 27.48 -19.06 -23.77
CA TRP A 427 27.43 -20.21 -24.69
C TRP A 427 26.03 -20.57 -25.19
N ARG A 428 24.98 -19.95 -24.63
CA ARG A 428 23.61 -20.18 -25.05
C ARG A 428 23.12 -19.06 -25.97
N SER A 429 22.51 -19.44 -27.07
CA SER A 429 21.80 -18.53 -27.98
C SER A 429 20.29 -18.52 -27.79
N VAL A 430 19.76 -19.53 -27.07
CA VAL A 430 18.30 -19.69 -26.82
C VAL A 430 18.05 -19.84 -25.33
N PHE A 431 17.12 -19.06 -24.83
CA PHE A 431 16.63 -19.09 -23.45
C PHE A 431 15.10 -19.23 -23.42
N GLY A 432 14.56 -19.74 -22.33
CA GLY A 432 13.13 -19.94 -22.15
C GLY A 432 12.60 -21.22 -22.82
N GLY A 433 11.28 -21.36 -22.82
CA GLY A 433 10.57 -22.50 -23.41
C GLY A 433 11.04 -23.83 -22.83
N ASP A 434 11.12 -24.85 -23.67
CA ASP A 434 11.44 -26.23 -23.27
C ASP A 434 12.95 -26.54 -23.17
N GLN A 435 13.83 -25.51 -23.19
CA GLN A 435 15.28 -25.70 -23.12
C GLN A 435 15.71 -26.52 -21.90
N TYR A 436 15.09 -26.27 -20.74
CA TYR A 436 15.40 -26.98 -19.49
C TYR A 436 15.10 -28.49 -19.53
N ILE A 437 14.30 -28.96 -20.48
CA ILE A 437 13.95 -30.38 -20.65
C ILE A 437 15.09 -31.15 -21.33
N PHE A 438 15.69 -30.57 -22.37
CA PHE A 438 16.65 -31.28 -23.25
C PHE A 438 18.07 -30.73 -23.10
N ASN A 439 18.21 -29.48 -22.73
CA ASN A 439 19.46 -28.73 -22.68
C ASN A 439 19.52 -27.82 -21.43
N GLY A 440 19.04 -28.35 -20.30
CA GLY A 440 19.05 -27.66 -19.03
C GLY A 440 20.47 -27.46 -18.48
N SER A 441 20.58 -26.68 -17.41
CA SER A 441 21.82 -26.51 -16.66
C SER A 441 22.04 -27.69 -15.68
N HIS A 442 23.13 -27.65 -14.93
CA HIS A 442 23.41 -28.57 -13.81
C HIS A 442 22.77 -28.10 -12.48
N GLY A 443 21.72 -27.30 -12.54
CA GLY A 443 20.97 -26.80 -11.40
C GLY A 443 20.93 -25.29 -11.28
N CYS A 444 21.91 -24.58 -11.82
CA CYS A 444 21.97 -23.12 -11.83
C CYS A 444 20.91 -22.49 -12.74
N VAL A 445 20.63 -21.23 -12.54
CA VAL A 445 19.79 -20.42 -13.40
C VAL A 445 20.65 -19.70 -14.42
N ASN A 446 20.62 -20.16 -15.65
CA ASN A 446 21.34 -19.58 -16.78
C ASN A 446 20.56 -18.38 -17.34
N ILE A 447 21.19 -17.24 -17.42
CA ILE A 447 20.59 -15.94 -17.74
C ILE A 447 21.30 -15.32 -18.95
N PRO A 448 20.60 -14.65 -19.89
CA PRO A 448 21.26 -13.84 -20.92
C PRO A 448 22.18 -12.78 -20.28
N GLU A 449 23.40 -12.62 -20.79
CA GLU A 449 24.42 -11.72 -20.20
C GLU A 449 23.88 -10.31 -19.95
N ALA A 450 23.17 -9.72 -20.91
CA ALA A 450 22.63 -8.37 -20.78
C ALA A 450 21.64 -8.21 -19.60
N ALA A 451 20.88 -9.26 -19.28
CA ALA A 451 19.99 -9.28 -18.12
C ALA A 451 20.78 -9.54 -16.82
N MET A 452 21.77 -10.46 -16.87
CA MET A 452 22.59 -10.78 -15.71
C MET A 452 23.39 -9.56 -15.21
N VAL A 453 23.89 -8.71 -16.11
CA VAL A 453 24.54 -7.44 -15.76
C VAL A 453 23.61 -6.55 -14.93
N LYS A 454 22.33 -6.43 -15.33
CA LYS A 454 21.36 -5.63 -14.58
C LYS A 454 21.09 -6.24 -13.20
N ILE A 455 20.95 -7.56 -13.13
CA ILE A 455 20.74 -8.27 -11.85
C ILE A 455 21.96 -8.04 -10.96
N PHE A 456 23.16 -8.34 -11.45
CA PHE A 456 24.39 -8.26 -10.67
C PHE A 456 24.65 -6.87 -10.10
N ASN A 457 24.39 -5.81 -10.88
CA ASN A 457 24.60 -4.44 -10.44
C ASN A 457 23.58 -3.94 -9.41
N ASN A 458 22.42 -4.61 -9.31
CA ASN A 458 21.32 -4.16 -8.46
C ASN A 458 20.99 -5.10 -7.31
N ILE A 459 21.37 -6.38 -7.37
CA ILE A 459 21.11 -7.35 -6.30
C ILE A 459 22.10 -7.15 -5.14
N ASP A 460 21.58 -7.15 -3.92
CA ASP A 460 22.39 -7.09 -2.70
C ASP A 460 22.40 -8.47 -2.03
N ASP A 461 23.41 -8.76 -1.21
CA ASP A 461 23.41 -9.97 -0.38
C ASP A 461 22.22 -9.97 0.57
N GLY A 462 21.58 -11.13 0.71
CA GLY A 462 20.35 -11.25 1.48
C GLY A 462 19.07 -10.94 0.71
N THR A 463 19.14 -10.61 -0.60
CA THR A 463 17.92 -10.46 -1.41
C THR A 463 17.20 -11.79 -1.52
N PRO A 464 15.87 -11.87 -1.21
CA PRO A 464 15.07 -13.07 -1.40
C PRO A 464 15.06 -13.53 -2.86
N VAL A 465 15.29 -14.81 -3.08
CA VAL A 465 15.22 -15.48 -4.40
C VAL A 465 14.23 -16.64 -4.29
N LEU A 466 13.05 -16.46 -4.88
CA LEU A 466 11.98 -17.44 -4.88
C LEU A 466 12.04 -18.31 -6.13
N LEU A 467 12.35 -19.59 -5.98
CA LEU A 467 12.39 -20.59 -7.05
C LEU A 467 11.13 -21.43 -6.97
N TYR A 468 10.28 -21.42 -8.00
CA TYR A 468 9.00 -22.14 -7.97
C TYR A 468 8.60 -22.68 -9.35
N GLY A 469 7.73 -23.72 -9.35
CA GLY A 469 7.15 -24.36 -10.54
C GLY A 469 6.61 -25.75 -10.21
N LYS A 470 5.73 -26.27 -11.07
CA LYS A 470 5.08 -27.60 -10.90
C LYS A 470 5.90 -28.74 -11.49
N ASN A 471 6.82 -28.46 -12.41
CA ASN A 471 7.64 -29.48 -13.09
C ASN A 471 8.76 -30.02 -12.21
N VAL A 472 8.59 -29.95 -10.90
CA VAL A 472 9.56 -30.40 -9.93
C VAL A 472 8.99 -31.60 -9.19
N TRP A 473 9.72 -32.69 -9.19
CA TRP A 473 9.41 -33.81 -8.33
C TRP A 473 9.71 -33.42 -6.89
N TYR A 474 8.67 -33.10 -6.15
CA TYR A 474 8.72 -33.14 -4.71
C TYR A 474 8.22 -34.53 -4.30
N GLU A 475 9.12 -35.44 -3.97
CA GLU A 475 8.77 -36.55 -3.10
C GLU A 475 8.86 -36.04 -1.65
N PRO A 476 7.73 -35.90 -0.94
CA PRO A 476 7.81 -35.64 0.48
C PRO A 476 8.59 -36.81 1.10
N LYS A 477 9.71 -36.51 1.75
CA LYS A 477 10.37 -37.52 2.61
C LYS A 477 9.32 -37.97 3.62
N ARG A 478 8.92 -39.25 3.52
CA ARG A 478 8.08 -39.94 4.46
C ARG A 478 8.79 -40.07 5.82
#